data_238c65400a2153e002820ff46e6cb5de
#
_entry.id   238c65400a2153e002820ff46e6cb5de
#
_cell.length_a   1.000
_cell.length_b   1.000
_cell.length_c   1.000
_cell.angle_alpha   90.00
_cell.angle_beta   90.00
_cell.angle_gamma   90.00
#
_symmetry.space_group_name_H-M   'P 1'
#
loop_
_entity.id
_entity.type
_entity.pdbx_description
1 polymer ?
#
loop_
_entity_poly.entity_id
_entity_poly.type
_entity_poly.pdbx_seq_one_letter_code
_entity_poly.pdbx_strand_id
1 'polypeptide(L)'
;MDATVSIVCFKSKKLSNGEYPLMIRITQGKERAYKSLGLSVLDSLWNYNKEEPKRSHPNYEWLLKIVSQEKQKYLNLIFELRALGKSFTPQTLISKVEKKENKSDVDTYIRNIIELMINEKRLGNAKSYTHCYNSLKTFAVNLCIPFTDIDVAWLKRYERFLRERGNSDNTMGIRFRTLRAVYNLSLIHI
;
A
#
# COMPACT_ATOMS: atom_id res chain seq x y z
N MET A 1 8.23 3.39 28.90
CA MET A 1 7.51 4.61 28.44
C MET A 1 6.52 4.20 27.35
N ASP A 2 5.32 4.76 27.41
CA ASP A 2 4.27 4.42 26.46
C ASP A 2 4.49 5.12 25.11
N ALA A 3 4.39 4.37 24.03
CA ALA A 3 4.39 4.92 22.70
C ALA A 3 2.97 5.36 22.32
N THR A 4 2.85 6.54 21.72
CA THR A 4 1.59 7.09 21.21
C THR A 4 1.64 7.19 19.68
N VAL A 5 0.50 6.94 19.03
CA VAL A 5 0.34 7.04 17.58
C VAL A 5 -0.70 8.10 17.28
N SER A 6 -0.31 9.11 16.55
CA SER A 6 -1.13 10.28 16.18
C SER A 6 -1.16 10.46 14.67
N ILE A 7 -2.29 10.93 14.14
CA ILE A 7 -2.37 11.41 12.76
C ILE A 7 -2.26 12.93 12.76
N VAL A 8 -1.29 13.44 12.05
CA VAL A 8 -1.02 14.88 12.00
C VAL A 8 -1.15 15.43 10.58
N CYS A 9 -1.85 16.54 10.45
CA CYS A 9 -1.82 17.39 9.27
C CYS A 9 -0.53 18.23 9.36
N PHE A 10 0.43 17.97 8.46
CA PHE A 10 1.80 18.49 8.58
C PHE A 10 1.91 19.88 7.95
N LYS A 11 1.65 20.92 8.75
CA LYS A 11 1.60 22.34 8.32
C LYS A 11 2.93 22.92 7.82
N SER A 12 4.04 22.28 8.15
CA SER A 12 5.37 22.76 7.71
C SER A 12 5.62 22.58 6.21
N LYS A 13 4.77 21.82 5.51
CA LYS A 13 4.89 21.58 4.07
C LYS A 13 3.53 21.73 3.39
N LYS A 14 3.31 22.87 2.73
CA LYS A 14 2.15 23.10 1.88
C LYS A 14 2.41 22.56 0.48
N LEU A 15 1.47 21.78 -0.06
CA LEU A 15 1.55 21.22 -1.41
C LEU A 15 1.09 22.26 -2.46
N SER A 16 1.40 22.00 -3.74
CA SER A 16 1.04 22.89 -4.86
C SER A 16 -0.48 23.07 -5.02
N ASN A 17 -1.28 22.10 -4.60
CA ASN A 17 -2.74 22.17 -4.59
C ASN A 17 -3.33 22.90 -3.36
N GLY A 18 -2.48 23.47 -2.50
CA GLY A 18 -2.90 24.19 -1.30
C GLY A 18 -3.21 23.34 -0.08
N GLU A 19 -3.13 22.03 -0.19
CA GLU A 19 -3.35 21.07 0.89
C GLU A 19 -2.09 20.82 1.72
N TYR A 20 -2.26 20.17 2.86
CA TYR A 20 -1.19 19.72 3.74
C TYR A 20 -1.15 18.20 3.81
N PRO A 21 0.05 17.57 3.75
CA PRO A 21 0.16 16.13 3.83
C PRO A 21 -0.26 15.61 5.20
N LEU A 22 -0.94 14.48 5.20
CA LEU A 22 -1.23 13.71 6.41
C LEU A 22 -0.08 12.76 6.71
N MET A 23 0.34 12.74 7.96
CA MET A 23 1.44 11.91 8.44
C MET A 23 1.04 11.16 9.70
N ILE A 24 1.49 9.93 9.82
CA ILE A 24 1.56 9.24 11.12
C ILE A 24 2.75 9.80 11.88
N ARG A 25 2.50 10.16 13.13
CA ARG A 25 3.53 10.50 14.11
C ARG A 25 3.51 9.47 15.23
N ILE A 26 4.65 8.83 15.46
CA ILE A 26 4.85 7.92 16.58
C ILE A 26 5.76 8.63 17.57
N THR A 27 5.35 8.70 18.84
CA THR A 27 6.12 9.36 19.90
C THR A 27 6.36 8.36 21.02
N GLN A 28 7.60 8.26 21.50
CA GLN A 28 7.98 7.45 22.66
C GLN A 28 9.01 8.24 23.49
N GLY A 29 8.60 8.71 24.63
CA GLY A 29 9.43 9.61 25.43
C GLY A 29 9.78 10.89 24.66
N LYS A 30 11.08 11.12 24.42
CA LYS A 30 11.57 12.27 23.65
C LYS A 30 11.72 11.98 22.15
N GLU A 31 11.66 10.72 21.73
CA GLU A 31 11.82 10.33 20.34
C GLU A 31 10.53 10.45 19.55
N ARG A 32 10.65 10.91 18.32
CA ARG A 32 9.54 11.02 17.38
C ARG A 32 9.95 10.53 16.01
N ALA A 33 9.06 9.79 15.35
CA ALA A 33 9.20 9.41 13.95
C ALA A 33 7.93 9.75 13.18
N TYR A 34 8.08 10.07 11.90
CA TYR A 34 7.00 10.46 11.01
C TYR A 34 7.02 9.59 9.76
N LYS A 35 5.83 9.18 9.32
CA LYS A 35 5.63 8.53 8.02
C LYS A 35 4.50 9.23 7.27
N SER A 36 4.71 9.53 6.00
CA SER A 36 3.66 10.06 5.13
C SER A 36 2.61 8.98 4.84
N LEU A 37 1.34 9.39 4.84
CA LEU A 37 0.22 8.54 4.42
C LEU A 37 -0.02 8.58 2.90
N GLY A 38 0.71 9.43 2.17
CA GLY A 38 0.42 9.69 0.76
C GLY A 38 -0.91 10.43 0.51
N LEU A 39 -1.53 10.94 1.56
CA LEU A 39 -2.79 11.67 1.56
C LEU A 39 -2.56 13.11 1.98
N SER A 40 -3.43 13.99 1.54
CA SER A 40 -3.42 15.41 1.90
C SER A 40 -4.82 15.93 2.15
N VAL A 41 -4.91 17.04 2.87
CA VAL A 41 -6.18 17.66 3.25
C VAL A 41 -6.02 19.18 3.36
N LEU A 42 -7.08 19.92 3.05
CA LEU A 42 -7.15 21.34 3.36
C LEU A 42 -7.21 21.55 4.87
N ASP A 43 -6.49 22.56 5.39
CA ASP A 43 -6.46 22.91 6.81
C ASP A 43 -7.86 23.10 7.39
N SER A 44 -8.75 23.73 6.64
CA SER A 44 -10.15 23.98 7.04
C SER A 44 -10.99 22.70 7.21
N LEU A 45 -10.57 21.59 6.56
CA LEU A 45 -11.29 20.31 6.56
C LEU A 45 -10.71 19.28 7.53
N TRP A 46 -9.69 19.63 8.33
CA TRP A 46 -9.08 18.77 9.33
C TRP A 46 -9.48 19.16 10.76
N ASN A 47 -9.79 18.18 11.59
CA ASN A 47 -10.04 18.34 13.02
C ASN A 47 -8.81 17.93 13.81
N TYR A 48 -8.08 18.91 14.31
CA TYR A 48 -6.83 18.70 15.05
C TYR A 48 -7.02 18.03 16.40
N ASN A 49 -8.15 18.26 17.06
CA ASN A 49 -8.42 17.69 18.39
C ASN A 49 -8.74 16.20 18.31
N LYS A 50 -9.47 15.78 17.28
CA LYS A 50 -9.83 14.38 17.06
C LYS A 50 -8.82 13.64 16.17
N GLU A 51 -7.93 14.36 15.50
CA GLU A 51 -7.00 13.81 14.49
C GLU A 51 -7.74 13.10 13.34
N GLU A 52 -8.83 13.71 12.88
CA GLU A 52 -9.76 13.15 11.89
C GLU A 52 -10.18 14.20 10.87
N PRO A 53 -10.64 13.81 9.66
CA PRO A 53 -11.29 14.74 8.75
C PRO A 53 -12.57 15.31 9.39
N LYS A 54 -12.94 16.54 9.03
CA LYS A 54 -14.24 17.11 9.39
C LYS A 54 -15.33 16.49 8.53
N ARG A 55 -16.58 16.43 9.04
CA ARG A 55 -17.73 15.91 8.28
C ARG A 55 -18.02 16.68 6.99
N SER A 56 -17.56 17.91 6.89
CA SER A 56 -17.66 18.74 5.68
C SER A 56 -16.67 18.33 4.58
N HIS A 57 -15.77 17.37 4.83
CA HIS A 57 -14.85 16.87 3.81
C HIS A 57 -15.59 16.06 2.75
N PRO A 58 -15.40 16.30 1.43
CA PRO A 58 -16.13 15.60 0.37
C PRO A 58 -16.04 14.08 0.44
N ASN A 59 -14.88 13.55 0.85
CA ASN A 59 -14.61 12.12 0.98
C ASN A 59 -14.45 11.71 2.45
N TYR A 60 -15.31 12.25 3.33
CA TYR A 60 -15.21 12.07 4.79
C TYR A 60 -15.09 10.60 5.21
N GLU A 61 -16.06 9.78 4.84
CA GLU A 61 -16.13 8.36 5.25
C GLU A 61 -14.91 7.56 4.79
N TRP A 62 -14.51 7.77 3.54
CA TRP A 62 -13.35 7.11 2.96
C TRP A 62 -12.05 7.52 3.67
N LEU A 63 -11.84 8.83 3.86
CA LEU A 63 -10.63 9.35 4.50
C LEU A 63 -10.56 8.94 5.97
N LEU A 64 -11.68 9.00 6.69
CA LEU A 64 -11.79 8.55 8.08
C LEU A 64 -11.41 7.07 8.20
N LYS A 65 -11.96 6.22 7.33
CA LYS A 65 -11.65 4.79 7.30
C LYS A 65 -10.16 4.52 7.11
N ILE A 66 -9.53 5.17 6.13
CA ILE A 66 -8.09 4.97 5.85
C ILE A 66 -7.24 5.45 7.02
N VAL A 67 -7.48 6.66 7.53
CA VAL A 67 -6.75 7.22 8.66
C VAL A 67 -6.85 6.32 9.89
N SER A 68 -8.03 5.79 10.17
CA SER A 68 -8.26 4.88 11.30
C SER A 68 -7.56 3.54 11.10
N GLN A 69 -7.62 2.97 9.91
CA GLN A 69 -6.94 1.71 9.57
C GLN A 69 -5.42 1.85 9.69
N GLU A 70 -4.86 2.95 9.18
CA GLU A 70 -3.43 3.19 9.26
C GLU A 70 -2.96 3.34 10.72
N LYS A 71 -3.68 4.12 11.52
CA LYS A 71 -3.41 4.26 12.95
C LYS A 71 -3.44 2.89 13.67
N GLN A 72 -4.45 2.07 13.36
CA GLN A 72 -4.64 0.76 13.98
C GLN A 72 -3.51 -0.23 13.68
N LYS A 73 -2.89 -0.18 12.49
CA LYS A 73 -1.75 -1.04 12.15
C LYS A 73 -0.59 -0.87 13.15
N TYR A 74 -0.26 0.38 13.47
CA TYR A 74 0.82 0.69 14.41
C TYR A 74 0.44 0.34 15.85
N LEU A 75 -0.79 0.59 16.25
CA LEU A 75 -1.28 0.21 17.58
C LEU A 75 -1.20 -1.31 17.79
N ASN A 76 -1.66 -2.09 16.81
CA ASN A 76 -1.59 -3.54 16.87
C ASN A 76 -0.14 -4.04 16.99
N LEU A 77 0.79 -3.45 16.22
CA LEU A 77 2.21 -3.81 16.31
C LEU A 77 2.81 -3.45 17.67
N ILE A 78 2.43 -2.32 18.25
CA ILE A 78 2.87 -1.92 19.59
C ILE A 78 2.38 -2.95 20.62
N PHE A 79 1.11 -3.36 20.56
CA PHE A 79 0.56 -4.38 21.47
C PHE A 79 1.26 -5.73 21.30
N GLU A 80 1.49 -6.16 20.04
CA GLU A 80 2.21 -7.41 19.73
C GLU A 80 3.62 -7.40 20.34
N LEU A 81 4.39 -6.33 20.13
CA LEU A 81 5.76 -6.21 20.65
C LEU A 81 5.80 -6.15 22.18
N ARG A 82 4.84 -5.49 22.81
CA ARG A 82 4.71 -5.45 24.27
C ARG A 82 4.38 -6.83 24.83
N ALA A 83 3.44 -7.53 24.24
CA ALA A 83 3.09 -8.90 24.68
C ALA A 83 4.27 -9.85 24.59
N LEU A 84 5.18 -9.62 23.63
CA LEU A 84 6.42 -10.41 23.47
C LEU A 84 7.58 -9.88 24.29
N GLY A 85 7.40 -8.84 25.12
CA GLY A 85 8.48 -8.23 25.92
C GLY A 85 9.60 -7.58 25.08
N LYS A 86 9.35 -7.27 23.80
CA LYS A 86 10.34 -6.71 22.89
C LYS A 86 10.37 -5.19 22.98
N SER A 87 11.57 -4.63 23.14
CA SER A 87 11.78 -3.19 23.01
C SER A 87 11.67 -2.73 21.56
N PHE A 88 11.26 -1.49 21.36
CA PHE A 88 11.17 -0.87 20.03
C PHE A 88 11.40 0.64 20.15
N THR A 89 11.74 1.26 19.04
CA THR A 89 11.79 2.72 18.89
C THR A 89 10.73 3.15 17.85
N PRO A 90 10.34 4.44 17.83
CA PRO A 90 9.41 4.95 16.81
C PRO A 90 9.84 4.61 15.37
N GLN A 91 11.14 4.72 15.08
CA GLN A 91 11.69 4.43 13.76
C GLN A 91 11.60 2.92 13.41
N THR A 92 11.89 2.04 14.38
CA THR A 92 11.80 0.59 14.15
C THR A 92 10.35 0.14 13.94
N LEU A 93 9.36 0.82 14.56
CA LEU A 93 7.95 0.54 14.31
C LEU A 93 7.56 0.87 12.86
N ILE A 94 7.97 2.05 12.35
CA ILE A 94 7.73 2.42 10.95
C ILE A 94 8.34 1.37 10.02
N SER A 95 9.62 1.06 10.18
CA SER A 95 10.32 0.07 9.34
C SER A 95 9.70 -1.32 9.39
N LYS A 96 9.15 -1.75 10.53
CA LYS A 96 8.49 -3.06 10.65
C LYS A 96 7.14 -3.09 9.94
N VAL A 97 6.35 -2.02 10.03
CA VAL A 97 5.08 -1.92 9.29
C VAL A 97 5.36 -1.88 7.80
N GLU A 98 6.33 -1.08 7.35
CA GLU A 98 6.75 -1.02 5.94
C GLU A 98 7.21 -2.40 5.43
N LYS A 99 8.05 -3.11 6.18
CA LYS A 99 8.46 -4.48 5.82
C LYS A 99 7.29 -5.47 5.78
N LYS A 100 6.27 -5.28 6.61
CA LYS A 100 5.06 -6.11 6.61
C LYS A 100 4.13 -5.75 5.44
N GLU A 101 4.05 -4.47 5.08
CA GLU A 101 3.32 -3.97 3.90
C GLU A 101 4.02 -4.37 2.60
N ASN A 102 5.36 -4.30 2.54
CA ASN A 102 6.17 -4.81 1.43
C ASN A 102 6.11 -6.34 1.28
N LYS A 103 5.55 -7.04 2.27
CA LYS A 103 5.15 -8.45 2.18
C LYS A 103 3.70 -8.65 1.77
N SER A 104 2.99 -7.64 1.29
CA SER A 104 1.75 -7.88 0.54
C SER A 104 2.15 -8.71 -0.67
N ASP A 105 1.73 -9.98 -0.63
CA ASP A 105 2.04 -10.91 -1.70
C ASP A 105 1.41 -10.44 -3.00
N VAL A 106 2.01 -10.85 -4.11
CA VAL A 106 1.58 -10.50 -5.46
C VAL A 106 0.13 -10.90 -5.71
N ASP A 107 -0.31 -12.04 -5.16
CA ASP A 107 -1.68 -12.56 -5.29
C ASP A 107 -2.70 -11.58 -4.70
N THR A 108 -2.53 -11.24 -3.43
CA THR A 108 -3.44 -10.34 -2.72
C THR A 108 -3.46 -8.96 -3.34
N TYR A 109 -2.30 -8.44 -3.74
CA TYR A 109 -2.20 -7.11 -4.33
C TYR A 109 -2.91 -7.00 -5.67
N ILE A 110 -2.71 -7.97 -6.59
CA ILE A 110 -3.37 -7.95 -7.90
C ILE A 110 -4.89 -8.10 -7.75
N ARG A 111 -5.38 -8.97 -6.87
CA ARG A 111 -6.81 -9.11 -6.60
C ARG A 111 -7.45 -7.81 -6.12
N ASN A 112 -6.79 -7.11 -5.20
CA ASN A 112 -7.28 -5.83 -4.69
C ASN A 112 -7.35 -4.76 -5.79
N ILE A 113 -6.36 -4.71 -6.69
CA ILE A 113 -6.38 -3.78 -7.85
C ILE A 113 -7.55 -4.12 -8.80
N ILE A 114 -7.76 -5.40 -9.10
CA ILE A 114 -8.86 -5.83 -9.97
C ILE A 114 -10.21 -5.41 -9.36
N GLU A 115 -10.41 -5.67 -8.08
CA GLU A 115 -11.63 -5.29 -7.36
C GLU A 115 -11.86 -3.77 -7.38
N LEU A 116 -10.80 -2.99 -7.14
CA LEU A 116 -10.85 -1.52 -7.22
C LEU A 116 -11.29 -1.06 -8.62
N MET A 117 -10.69 -1.63 -9.69
CA MET A 117 -11.06 -1.28 -11.07
C MET A 117 -12.50 -1.64 -11.41
N ILE A 118 -13.02 -2.74 -10.87
CA ILE A 118 -14.43 -3.14 -11.04
C ILE A 118 -15.34 -2.12 -10.36
N ASN A 119 -15.04 -1.73 -9.14
CA ASN A 119 -15.79 -0.74 -8.37
C ASN A 119 -15.80 0.64 -9.04
N GLU A 120 -14.68 1.01 -9.67
CA GLU A 120 -14.53 2.23 -10.48
C GLU A 120 -15.16 2.12 -11.88
N LYS A 121 -15.82 1.02 -12.21
CA LYS A 121 -16.41 0.73 -13.55
C LYS A 121 -15.40 0.73 -14.69
N ARG A 122 -14.12 0.51 -14.41
CA ARG A 122 -13.02 0.40 -15.39
C ARG A 122 -12.90 -1.03 -15.92
N LEU A 123 -14.00 -1.57 -16.43
CA LEU A 123 -14.15 -3.01 -16.74
C LEU A 123 -13.16 -3.53 -17.79
N GLY A 124 -12.79 -2.71 -18.79
CA GLY A 124 -11.78 -3.08 -19.80
C GLY A 124 -10.40 -3.33 -19.20
N ASN A 125 -9.98 -2.44 -18.27
CA ASN A 125 -8.73 -2.59 -17.54
C ASN A 125 -8.79 -3.79 -16.58
N ALA A 126 -9.88 -3.91 -15.80
CA ALA A 126 -10.09 -5.03 -14.90
C ALA A 126 -9.96 -6.38 -15.64
N LYS A 127 -10.53 -6.51 -16.84
CA LYS A 127 -10.41 -7.71 -17.69
C LYS A 127 -8.96 -8.00 -18.06
N SER A 128 -8.19 -7.01 -18.47
CA SER A 128 -6.77 -7.17 -18.81
C SER A 128 -5.94 -7.63 -17.61
N TYR A 129 -6.17 -7.03 -16.43
CA TYR A 129 -5.51 -7.43 -15.19
C TYR A 129 -5.90 -8.84 -14.76
N THR A 130 -7.18 -9.22 -14.88
CA THR A 130 -7.67 -10.59 -14.61
C THR A 130 -7.00 -11.61 -15.51
N HIS A 131 -6.86 -11.34 -16.81
CA HIS A 131 -6.15 -12.24 -17.71
C HIS A 131 -4.68 -12.40 -17.38
N CYS A 132 -4.00 -11.32 -16.99
CA CYS A 132 -2.63 -11.37 -16.52
C CYS A 132 -2.53 -12.20 -15.23
N TYR A 133 -3.37 -11.93 -14.24
CA TYR A 133 -3.43 -12.65 -12.97
C TYR A 133 -3.65 -14.15 -13.15
N ASN A 134 -4.62 -14.55 -13.95
CA ASN A 134 -4.88 -15.97 -14.23
C ASN A 134 -3.69 -16.67 -14.90
N SER A 135 -3.00 -15.97 -15.78
CA SER A 135 -1.77 -16.47 -16.41
C SER A 135 -0.65 -16.66 -15.39
N LEU A 136 -0.48 -15.71 -14.48
CA LEU A 136 0.50 -15.79 -13.39
C LEU A 136 0.19 -16.95 -12.43
N LYS A 137 -1.08 -17.15 -12.09
CA LYS A 137 -1.52 -18.29 -11.27
C LYS A 137 -1.27 -19.64 -11.92
N THR A 138 -1.39 -19.70 -13.22
CA THR A 138 -1.08 -20.94 -13.96
C THR A 138 0.42 -21.21 -14.03
N PHE A 139 1.24 -20.15 -14.08
CA PHE A 139 2.69 -20.25 -14.11
C PHE A 139 3.27 -20.58 -12.71
N ALA A 140 2.85 -19.84 -11.71
CA ALA A 140 3.33 -19.98 -10.35
C ALA A 140 2.30 -20.75 -9.52
N VAL A 141 2.66 -21.92 -9.02
CA VAL A 141 1.80 -22.75 -8.15
C VAL A 141 1.31 -21.94 -6.93
N ASN A 142 2.10 -20.98 -6.49
CA ASN A 142 1.77 -20.06 -5.42
C ASN A 142 2.23 -18.63 -5.78
N LEU A 143 1.31 -17.67 -5.84
CA LEU A 143 1.59 -16.25 -6.02
C LEU A 143 1.68 -15.46 -4.70
N CYS A 144 1.55 -16.15 -3.55
CA CYS A 144 1.79 -15.53 -2.25
C CYS A 144 3.30 -15.29 -2.03
N ILE A 145 3.95 -14.66 -2.99
CA ILE A 145 5.35 -14.25 -2.98
C ILE A 145 5.45 -12.73 -2.87
N PRO A 146 6.46 -12.19 -2.19
CA PRO A 146 6.69 -10.75 -2.16
C PRO A 146 7.12 -10.25 -3.56
N PHE A 147 6.84 -8.99 -3.85
CA PHE A 147 7.26 -8.37 -5.12
C PHE A 147 8.78 -8.41 -5.35
N THR A 148 9.55 -8.46 -4.27
CA THR A 148 11.03 -8.59 -4.33
C THR A 148 11.50 -9.89 -4.98
N ASP A 149 10.66 -10.92 -4.99
CA ASP A 149 10.98 -12.23 -5.58
C ASP A 149 10.73 -12.26 -7.09
N ILE A 150 10.06 -11.22 -7.64
CA ILE A 150 9.93 -11.03 -9.09
C ILE A 150 11.20 -10.38 -9.61
N ASP A 151 12.25 -11.18 -9.75
CA ASP A 151 13.53 -10.78 -10.32
C ASP A 151 13.58 -11.07 -11.84
N VAL A 152 14.72 -10.72 -12.46
CA VAL A 152 14.96 -10.96 -13.90
C VAL A 152 14.89 -12.45 -14.24
N ALA A 153 15.37 -13.31 -13.35
CA ALA A 153 15.36 -14.76 -13.57
C ALA A 153 13.93 -15.29 -13.52
N TRP A 154 13.10 -14.80 -12.60
CA TRP A 154 11.67 -15.13 -12.53
C TRP A 154 10.92 -14.69 -13.80
N LEU A 155 11.18 -13.46 -14.28
CA LEU A 155 10.57 -12.93 -15.50
C LEU A 155 10.95 -13.76 -16.73
N LYS A 156 12.21 -14.18 -16.86
CA LYS A 156 12.67 -15.06 -17.94
C LYS A 156 11.99 -16.44 -17.90
N ARG A 157 11.77 -17.02 -16.70
CA ARG A 157 11.01 -18.27 -16.57
C ARG A 157 9.55 -18.10 -16.98
N TYR A 158 8.94 -16.97 -16.62
CA TYR A 158 7.57 -16.67 -17.04
C TYR A 158 7.46 -16.46 -18.56
N GLU A 159 8.42 -15.77 -19.17
CA GLU A 159 8.48 -15.62 -20.63
C GLU A 159 8.54 -16.97 -21.33
N ARG A 160 9.45 -17.86 -20.91
CA ARG A 160 9.59 -19.22 -21.45
C ARG A 160 8.28 -20.00 -21.34
N PHE A 161 7.66 -19.98 -20.18
CA PHE A 161 6.36 -20.61 -19.95
C PHE A 161 5.27 -20.10 -20.93
N LEU A 162 5.24 -18.79 -21.19
CA LEU A 162 4.28 -18.23 -22.14
C LEU A 162 4.54 -18.68 -23.58
N ARG A 163 5.81 -18.76 -23.99
CA ARG A 163 6.22 -19.24 -25.32
C ARG A 163 5.87 -20.73 -25.50
N GLU A 164 6.16 -21.55 -24.54
CA GLU A 164 5.85 -22.98 -24.54
C GLU A 164 4.34 -23.24 -24.66
N ARG A 165 3.50 -22.34 -24.19
CA ARG A 165 2.03 -22.38 -24.35
C ARG A 165 1.53 -21.77 -25.64
N GLY A 166 2.39 -21.41 -26.57
CA GLY A 166 2.01 -20.87 -27.89
C GLY A 166 1.44 -19.46 -27.85
N ASN A 167 1.73 -18.68 -26.81
CA ASN A 167 1.27 -17.29 -26.76
C ASN A 167 2.01 -16.44 -27.80
N SER A 168 1.26 -15.60 -28.55
CA SER A 168 1.85 -14.64 -29.48
C SER A 168 2.65 -13.56 -28.73
N ASP A 169 3.64 -12.96 -29.40
CA ASP A 169 4.44 -11.87 -28.83
C ASP A 169 3.58 -10.69 -28.38
N ASN A 170 2.50 -10.38 -29.08
CA ASN A 170 1.57 -9.34 -28.67
C ASN A 170 0.87 -9.69 -27.36
N THR A 171 0.41 -10.93 -27.18
CA THR A 171 -0.21 -11.40 -25.94
C THR A 171 0.77 -11.35 -24.78
N MET A 172 2.00 -11.79 -25.01
CA MET A 172 3.07 -11.71 -24.01
C MET A 172 3.37 -10.25 -23.63
N GLY A 173 3.47 -9.37 -24.63
CA GLY A 173 3.69 -7.94 -24.43
C GLY A 173 2.61 -7.28 -23.57
N ILE A 174 1.34 -7.65 -23.76
CA ILE A 174 0.22 -7.17 -22.93
C ILE A 174 0.41 -7.64 -21.48
N ARG A 175 0.73 -8.92 -21.26
CA ARG A 175 0.92 -9.48 -19.91
C ARG A 175 2.09 -8.83 -19.18
N PHE A 176 3.24 -8.64 -19.84
CA PHE A 176 4.39 -7.98 -19.25
C PHE A 176 4.13 -6.49 -18.96
N ARG A 177 3.43 -5.76 -19.83
CA ARG A 177 3.02 -4.38 -19.57
C ARG A 177 2.10 -4.29 -18.35
N THR A 178 1.13 -5.20 -18.23
CA THR A 178 0.24 -5.27 -17.07
C THR A 178 1.00 -5.60 -15.79
N LEU A 179 1.88 -6.61 -15.82
CA LEU A 179 2.70 -6.98 -14.67
C LEU A 179 3.63 -5.83 -14.25
N ARG A 180 4.25 -5.13 -15.21
CA ARG A 180 5.05 -3.94 -14.93
C ARG A 180 4.22 -2.82 -14.29
N ALA A 181 2.99 -2.60 -14.75
CA ALA A 181 2.09 -1.62 -14.15
C ALA A 181 1.75 -1.99 -12.69
N VAL A 182 1.44 -3.25 -12.42
CA VAL A 182 1.23 -3.77 -11.06
C VAL A 182 2.46 -3.55 -10.19
N TYR A 183 3.64 -3.91 -10.69
CA TYR A 183 4.90 -3.74 -9.97
C TYR A 183 5.17 -2.27 -9.64
N ASN A 184 5.04 -1.38 -10.61
CA ASN A 184 5.22 0.06 -10.39
C ASN A 184 4.21 0.63 -9.40
N LEU A 185 2.93 0.22 -9.48
CA LEU A 185 1.92 0.62 -8.50
C LEU A 185 2.26 0.12 -7.09
N SER A 186 2.80 -1.09 -6.95
CA SER A 186 3.25 -1.60 -5.65
C SER A 186 4.38 -0.76 -5.05
N LEU A 187 5.26 -0.20 -5.88
CA LEU A 187 6.34 0.68 -5.43
C LEU A 187 5.85 2.08 -5.02
N ILE A 188 4.80 2.60 -5.65
CA ILE A 188 4.21 3.92 -5.32
C ILE A 188 3.48 3.88 -3.98
N HIS A 189 2.95 2.72 -3.60
CA HIS A 189 2.34 2.49 -2.29
C HIS A 189 3.35 2.12 -1.19
N ILE A 190 4.64 2.05 -1.53
CA ILE A 190 5.79 1.97 -0.64
C ILE A 190 6.28 3.39 -0.31
#